data_dca67bd67b287f16e1c5e5954c212d56
#
_entry.id   dca67bd67b287f16e1c5e5954c212d56
#
_cell.length_a   1.000
_cell.length_b   1.000
_cell.length_c   1.000
_cell.angle_alpha   90.00
_cell.angle_beta   90.00
_cell.angle_gamma   90.00
#
_symmetry.space_group_name_H-M   'P 1'
#
loop_
_entity.id
_entity.type
_entity.pdbx_description
1 polymer ?
#
loop_
_entity_poly.entity_id
_entity_poly.type
_entity_poly.pdbx_seq_one_letter_code
_entity_poly.pdbx_strand_id
1 'polypeptide(L)'
;MKRIMYISTTTRKLTDEEVEAIGRKSTVNNAKVGVTGVLLSANEFFFQILEGEEEDVEGVMERIRKDPRHQGLLILKAEYEVTNRLFGNWSMNTVRLDGMSDMLMQAVRIMLENITETHRIIERYTQPAVLQFMTEGINPLTVPVKKTEQVILFGDIVAFSYLSGLFPVEEVAELVNLFLDITSKKIAEHGGQVTKYVGDCVVAHFPPDRADDAIKACVETLREIQELRQTAGQCRLQKYLYCGFGLSKGPVIEGNIGSSIKMDYTVLGDIVNLAARLESLTREIGKGIALTEAVRDACGESWSFVHTGDFNLKGQNASQPIYSVNDPAVVDMKNFQEISTIVSELCCELT
;
A
#
# COMPACT_ATOMS: atom_id res chain seq x y z
N MET A 1 -26.40 -16.09 12.26
CA MET A 1 -25.96 -16.25 10.84
C MET A 1 -25.27 -14.97 10.38
N LYS A 2 -24.39 -15.11 9.39
CA LYS A 2 -23.71 -14.01 8.70
C LYS A 2 -24.15 -13.95 7.24
N ARG A 3 -24.22 -12.74 6.68
CA ARG A 3 -24.42 -12.49 5.25
C ARG A 3 -23.30 -11.62 4.74
N ILE A 4 -22.62 -12.05 3.68
CA ILE A 4 -21.58 -11.28 3.01
C ILE A 4 -22.01 -11.01 1.56
N MET A 5 -21.87 -9.76 1.14
CA MET A 5 -22.01 -9.31 -0.25
C MET A 5 -20.66 -8.83 -0.72
N TYR A 6 -20.13 -9.41 -1.79
CA TYR A 6 -18.85 -8.97 -2.34
C TYR A 6 -18.90 -8.89 -3.87
N ILE A 7 -17.96 -8.12 -4.40
CA ILE A 7 -17.65 -8.07 -5.83
C ILE A 7 -16.18 -8.41 -6.02
N SER A 8 -15.84 -9.05 -7.14
CA SER A 8 -14.45 -9.29 -7.54
C SER A 8 -14.34 -9.26 -9.05
N THR A 9 -13.16 -8.97 -9.56
CA THR A 9 -12.86 -9.11 -10.99
C THR A 9 -12.22 -10.45 -11.26
N THR A 10 -12.31 -10.90 -12.51
CA THR A 10 -11.62 -12.10 -12.96
C THR A 10 -10.23 -11.73 -13.50
N THR A 11 -9.26 -12.61 -13.30
CA THR A 11 -7.89 -12.41 -13.82
C THR A 11 -7.80 -12.48 -15.34
N ARG A 12 -8.81 -13.09 -15.97
CA ARG A 12 -9.02 -13.18 -17.44
C ARG A 12 -10.49 -13.37 -17.74
N LYS A 13 -10.88 -13.15 -18.97
CA LYS A 13 -12.23 -13.49 -19.43
C LYS A 13 -12.45 -15.00 -19.33
N LEU A 14 -13.50 -15.40 -18.63
CA LEU A 14 -13.90 -16.80 -18.47
C LEU A 14 -14.88 -17.20 -19.57
N THR A 15 -14.80 -18.45 -20.00
CA THR A 15 -15.78 -19.03 -20.91
C THR A 15 -17.07 -19.37 -20.18
N ASP A 16 -18.15 -19.56 -20.93
CA ASP A 16 -19.46 -19.96 -20.42
C ASP A 16 -19.39 -21.24 -19.61
N GLU A 17 -18.67 -22.24 -20.14
CA GLU A 17 -18.48 -23.54 -19.50
C GLU A 17 -17.70 -23.41 -18.16
N GLU A 18 -16.73 -22.52 -18.11
CA GLU A 18 -15.97 -22.25 -16.87
C GLU A 18 -16.84 -21.62 -15.79
N VAL A 19 -17.67 -20.64 -16.13
CA VAL A 19 -18.61 -20.00 -15.18
C VAL A 19 -19.64 -21.02 -14.68
N GLU A 20 -20.19 -21.83 -15.54
CA GLU A 20 -21.10 -22.91 -15.14
C GLU A 20 -20.42 -23.95 -14.24
N ALA A 21 -19.17 -24.31 -14.53
CA ALA A 21 -18.40 -25.25 -13.71
C ALA A 21 -18.14 -24.66 -12.30
N ILE A 22 -17.87 -23.36 -12.21
CA ILE A 22 -17.77 -22.64 -10.92
C ILE A 22 -19.09 -22.75 -10.16
N GLY A 23 -20.21 -22.44 -10.82
CA GLY A 23 -21.55 -22.52 -10.24
C GLY A 23 -21.87 -23.90 -9.69
N ARG A 24 -21.71 -24.95 -10.54
CA ARG A 24 -21.93 -26.34 -10.11
C ARG A 24 -21.08 -26.77 -8.91
N LYS A 25 -19.78 -26.43 -8.92
CA LYS A 25 -18.87 -26.74 -7.82
C LYS A 25 -19.25 -26.00 -6.54
N SER A 26 -19.62 -24.73 -6.67
CA SER A 26 -20.06 -23.90 -5.54
C SER A 26 -21.35 -24.43 -4.90
N THR A 27 -22.34 -24.81 -5.72
CA THR A 27 -23.60 -25.42 -5.26
C THR A 27 -23.35 -26.66 -4.40
N VAL A 28 -22.50 -27.58 -4.89
CA VAL A 28 -22.19 -28.82 -4.16
C VAL A 28 -21.41 -28.55 -2.87
N ASN A 29 -20.44 -27.66 -2.91
CA ASN A 29 -19.59 -27.38 -1.75
C ASN A 29 -20.33 -26.57 -0.67
N ASN A 30 -21.13 -25.60 -1.06
CA ASN A 30 -21.89 -24.77 -0.13
C ASN A 30 -23.01 -25.56 0.55
N ALA A 31 -23.66 -26.48 -0.18
CA ALA A 31 -24.66 -27.38 0.39
C ALA A 31 -24.11 -28.21 1.57
N LYS A 32 -22.83 -28.63 1.51
CA LYS A 32 -22.20 -29.45 2.55
C LYS A 32 -22.03 -28.71 3.86
N VAL A 33 -21.89 -27.38 3.81
CA VAL A 33 -21.66 -26.51 4.97
C VAL A 33 -22.86 -25.60 5.25
N GLY A 34 -24.01 -25.87 4.64
CA GLY A 34 -25.23 -25.09 4.89
C GLY A 34 -25.19 -23.63 4.46
N VAL A 35 -24.26 -23.26 3.57
CA VAL A 35 -24.18 -21.89 3.01
C VAL A 35 -25.10 -21.80 1.78
N THR A 36 -25.87 -20.70 1.73
CA THR A 36 -26.79 -20.40 0.62
C THR A 36 -26.41 -19.06 -0.03
N GLY A 37 -26.92 -18.78 -1.24
CA GLY A 37 -26.63 -17.51 -1.87
C GLY A 37 -26.82 -17.48 -3.39
N VAL A 38 -26.40 -16.38 -4.01
CA VAL A 38 -26.47 -16.13 -5.43
C VAL A 38 -25.13 -15.64 -5.96
N LEU A 39 -24.74 -16.10 -7.15
CA LEU A 39 -23.58 -15.64 -7.90
C LEU A 39 -24.08 -15.01 -9.21
N LEU A 40 -23.84 -13.72 -9.38
CA LEU A 40 -24.04 -13.02 -10.64
C LEU A 40 -22.68 -12.90 -11.34
N SER A 41 -22.64 -13.23 -12.62
CA SER A 41 -21.45 -13.13 -13.47
C SER A 41 -21.74 -12.26 -14.68
N ALA A 42 -20.89 -11.31 -14.98
CA ALA A 42 -20.95 -10.51 -16.19
C ALA A 42 -19.53 -10.10 -16.62
N ASN A 43 -19.21 -10.26 -17.90
CA ASN A 43 -17.91 -9.93 -18.48
C ASN A 43 -16.73 -10.44 -17.65
N GLU A 44 -16.10 -9.54 -16.91
CA GLU A 44 -14.89 -9.79 -16.12
C GLU A 44 -15.13 -9.62 -14.62
N PHE A 45 -16.36 -9.68 -14.14
CA PHE A 45 -16.63 -9.57 -12.71
C PHE A 45 -17.61 -10.61 -12.18
N PHE A 46 -17.52 -10.87 -10.88
CA PHE A 46 -18.46 -11.62 -10.09
C PHE A 46 -19.04 -10.73 -8.99
N PHE A 47 -20.36 -10.79 -8.82
CA PHE A 47 -21.02 -10.30 -7.63
C PHE A 47 -21.66 -11.50 -6.93
N GLN A 48 -21.39 -11.67 -5.64
CA GLN A 48 -21.92 -12.80 -4.89
C GLN A 48 -22.46 -12.38 -3.53
N ILE A 49 -23.55 -13.04 -3.14
CA ILE A 49 -24.12 -12.99 -1.80
C ILE A 49 -24.00 -14.37 -1.20
N LEU A 50 -23.47 -14.48 0.01
CA LEU A 50 -23.33 -15.70 0.79
C LEU A 50 -24.04 -15.53 2.14
N GLU A 51 -24.80 -16.55 2.57
CA GLU A 51 -25.53 -16.56 3.83
C GLU A 51 -25.39 -17.92 4.52
N GLY A 52 -25.10 -17.92 5.82
CA GLY A 52 -24.93 -19.15 6.61
C GLY A 52 -24.48 -18.86 8.02
N GLU A 53 -24.09 -19.89 8.74
CA GLU A 53 -23.39 -19.70 10.00
C GLU A 53 -22.05 -19.00 9.77
N GLU A 54 -21.61 -18.23 10.75
CA GLU A 54 -20.46 -17.32 10.56
C GLU A 54 -19.20 -18.06 10.16
N GLU A 55 -18.87 -19.14 10.86
CA GLU A 55 -17.68 -19.98 10.56
C GLU A 55 -17.72 -20.58 9.15
N ASP A 56 -18.90 -21.01 8.70
CA ASP A 56 -19.08 -21.63 7.38
C ASP A 56 -18.94 -20.59 6.25
N VAL A 57 -19.53 -19.41 6.44
CA VAL A 57 -19.41 -18.28 5.48
C VAL A 57 -17.96 -17.81 5.38
N GLU A 58 -17.26 -17.67 6.51
CA GLU A 58 -15.83 -17.31 6.50
C GLU A 58 -14.97 -18.38 5.84
N GLY A 59 -15.24 -19.65 6.09
CA GLY A 59 -14.55 -20.75 5.44
C GLY A 59 -14.77 -20.78 3.91
N VAL A 60 -15.94 -20.34 3.42
CA VAL A 60 -16.20 -20.18 1.99
C VAL A 60 -15.42 -18.97 1.47
N MET A 61 -15.45 -17.83 2.14
CA MET A 61 -14.74 -16.61 1.76
C MET A 61 -13.23 -16.83 1.66
N GLU A 62 -12.63 -17.54 2.62
CA GLU A 62 -11.22 -17.90 2.60
C GLU A 62 -10.83 -18.70 1.35
N ARG A 63 -11.68 -19.64 0.92
CA ARG A 63 -11.46 -20.40 -0.31
C ARG A 63 -11.55 -19.52 -1.55
N ILE A 64 -12.49 -18.56 -1.57
CA ILE A 64 -12.65 -17.60 -2.67
C ILE A 64 -11.47 -16.66 -2.76
N ARG A 65 -10.96 -16.13 -1.63
CA ARG A 65 -9.76 -15.28 -1.59
C ARG A 65 -8.51 -15.98 -2.13
N LYS A 66 -8.40 -17.28 -1.92
CA LYS A 66 -7.27 -18.10 -2.42
C LYS A 66 -7.44 -18.59 -3.85
N ASP A 67 -8.60 -18.37 -4.47
CA ASP A 67 -8.85 -18.81 -5.84
C ASP A 67 -8.18 -17.82 -6.83
N PRO A 68 -7.21 -18.28 -7.64
CA PRO A 68 -6.45 -17.42 -8.55
C PRO A 68 -7.29 -16.82 -9.68
N ARG A 69 -8.53 -17.24 -9.83
CA ARG A 69 -9.47 -16.68 -10.81
C ARG A 69 -10.07 -15.36 -10.34
N HIS A 70 -10.02 -15.06 -9.04
CA HIS A 70 -10.50 -13.82 -8.45
C HIS A 70 -9.37 -12.82 -8.25
N GLN A 71 -9.63 -11.57 -8.57
CA GLN A 71 -8.74 -10.43 -8.31
C GLN A 71 -9.58 -9.26 -7.78
N GLY A 72 -8.98 -8.40 -6.95
CA GLY A 72 -9.66 -7.21 -6.45
C GLY A 72 -10.96 -7.53 -5.71
N LEU A 73 -10.96 -8.51 -4.79
CA LEU A 73 -12.13 -8.87 -4.01
C LEU A 73 -12.46 -7.77 -3.01
N LEU A 74 -13.65 -7.21 -3.10
CA LEU A 74 -14.18 -6.19 -2.19
C LEU A 74 -15.44 -6.70 -1.51
N ILE A 75 -15.47 -6.66 -0.19
CA ILE A 75 -16.70 -6.86 0.56
C ILE A 75 -17.50 -5.55 0.56
N LEU A 76 -18.64 -5.56 -0.11
CA LEU A 76 -19.55 -4.41 -0.16
C LEU A 76 -20.35 -4.26 1.14
N LYS A 77 -20.70 -5.38 1.75
CA LYS A 77 -21.44 -5.41 3.01
C LYS A 77 -21.23 -6.72 3.75
N ALA A 78 -20.98 -6.64 5.04
CA ALA A 78 -21.04 -7.76 5.97
C ALA A 78 -22.16 -7.47 7.00
N GLU A 79 -23.11 -8.38 7.12
CA GLU A 79 -24.21 -8.30 8.08
C GLU A 79 -24.08 -9.45 9.07
N TYR A 80 -24.07 -9.13 10.34
CA TYR A 80 -24.03 -10.08 11.45
C TYR A 80 -25.41 -10.26 12.06
N GLU A 81 -25.61 -11.33 12.80
CA GLU A 81 -26.88 -11.62 13.50
C GLU A 81 -28.12 -11.65 12.57
N VAL A 82 -27.89 -12.04 11.30
CA VAL A 82 -28.98 -12.15 10.33
C VAL A 82 -29.97 -13.22 10.80
N THR A 83 -31.25 -12.84 10.93
CA THR A 83 -32.31 -13.74 11.42
C THR A 83 -32.95 -14.57 10.29
N ASN A 84 -33.01 -14.01 9.08
CA ASN A 84 -33.70 -14.64 7.95
C ASN A 84 -32.80 -14.72 6.72
N ARG A 85 -32.73 -15.87 6.06
CA ARG A 85 -32.06 -16.04 4.76
C ARG A 85 -32.91 -15.45 3.63
N LEU A 86 -32.26 -14.71 2.73
CA LEU A 86 -32.87 -14.26 1.48
C LEU A 86 -32.92 -15.39 0.45
N PHE A 87 -31.94 -16.31 0.49
CA PHE A 87 -31.75 -17.38 -0.47
C PHE A 87 -31.86 -18.77 0.18
N GLY A 88 -32.78 -18.93 1.14
CA GLY A 88 -32.86 -20.11 2.01
C GLY A 88 -32.91 -21.48 1.31
N ASN A 89 -33.43 -21.53 0.08
CA ASN A 89 -33.55 -22.75 -0.71
C ASN A 89 -32.44 -22.92 -1.77
N TRP A 90 -31.45 -22.01 -1.83
CA TRP A 90 -30.43 -22.01 -2.86
C TRP A 90 -29.03 -22.21 -2.27
N SER A 91 -28.47 -23.41 -2.37
CA SER A 91 -27.10 -23.66 -2.00
C SER A 91 -26.10 -22.76 -2.76
N MET A 92 -26.42 -22.48 -4.03
CA MET A 92 -25.85 -21.42 -4.86
C MET A 92 -26.66 -21.37 -6.18
N ASN A 93 -27.19 -20.21 -6.50
CA ASN A 93 -27.75 -19.96 -7.82
C ASN A 93 -26.78 -19.09 -8.62
N THR A 94 -26.44 -19.53 -9.82
CA THR A 94 -25.53 -18.79 -10.72
C THR A 94 -26.34 -18.18 -11.85
N VAL A 95 -26.28 -16.86 -11.99
CA VAL A 95 -26.98 -16.11 -13.03
C VAL A 95 -25.95 -15.36 -13.87
N ARG A 96 -25.97 -15.61 -15.17
CA ARG A 96 -25.16 -14.85 -16.12
C ARG A 96 -25.96 -13.65 -16.60
N LEU A 97 -25.34 -12.50 -16.54
CA LEU A 97 -25.94 -11.24 -17.01
C LEU A 97 -25.57 -10.93 -18.46
N ASP A 98 -24.57 -11.63 -19.02
CA ASP A 98 -24.16 -11.48 -20.41
C ASP A 98 -25.20 -12.12 -21.36
N GLY A 99 -25.57 -11.36 -22.41
CA GLY A 99 -26.53 -11.83 -23.40
C GLY A 99 -28.01 -11.79 -22.98
N MET A 100 -28.30 -11.34 -21.75
CA MET A 100 -29.69 -11.15 -21.34
C MET A 100 -30.29 -9.91 -21.99
N SER A 101 -31.43 -10.10 -22.66
CA SER A 101 -32.19 -9.04 -23.32
C SER A 101 -33.18 -8.32 -22.38
N ASP A 102 -33.35 -8.84 -21.17
CA ASP A 102 -34.23 -8.25 -20.17
C ASP A 102 -33.67 -6.90 -19.69
N MET A 103 -34.48 -5.85 -19.77
CA MET A 103 -34.11 -4.49 -19.41
C MET A 103 -33.64 -4.37 -17.95
N LEU A 104 -34.25 -5.13 -17.03
CA LEU A 104 -33.87 -5.13 -15.61
C LEU A 104 -32.48 -5.72 -15.43
N MET A 105 -32.18 -6.84 -16.09
CA MET A 105 -30.86 -7.49 -16.02
C MET A 105 -29.78 -6.64 -16.68
N GLN A 106 -30.09 -5.90 -17.73
CA GLN A 106 -29.17 -4.91 -18.32
C GLN A 106 -28.88 -3.79 -17.33
N ALA A 107 -29.89 -3.25 -16.63
CA ALA A 107 -29.69 -2.23 -15.61
C ALA A 107 -28.81 -2.74 -14.45
N VAL A 108 -29.07 -3.97 -13.96
CA VAL A 108 -28.24 -4.60 -12.91
C VAL A 108 -26.79 -4.76 -13.37
N ARG A 109 -26.57 -5.20 -14.62
CA ARG A 109 -25.22 -5.32 -15.18
C ARG A 109 -24.49 -3.97 -15.19
N ILE A 110 -25.13 -2.92 -15.70
CA ILE A 110 -24.55 -1.57 -15.76
C ILE A 110 -24.21 -1.07 -14.35
N MET A 111 -25.08 -1.29 -13.36
CA MET A 111 -24.80 -0.92 -11.98
C MET A 111 -23.57 -1.64 -11.41
N LEU A 112 -23.45 -2.94 -11.66
CA LEU A 112 -22.32 -3.73 -11.18
C LEU A 112 -21.01 -3.35 -11.88
N GLU A 113 -21.04 -3.08 -13.20
CA GLU A 113 -19.90 -2.55 -13.95
C GLU A 113 -19.42 -1.22 -13.36
N ASN A 114 -20.33 -0.29 -13.08
CA ASN A 114 -19.99 1.00 -12.44
C ASN A 114 -19.42 0.82 -11.02
N ILE A 115 -19.96 -0.10 -10.22
CA ILE A 115 -19.41 -0.40 -8.88
C ILE A 115 -18.00 -0.94 -8.99
N THR A 116 -17.75 -1.84 -9.95
CA THR A 116 -16.43 -2.42 -10.18
C THR A 116 -15.41 -1.35 -10.60
N GLU A 117 -15.79 -0.47 -11.53
CA GLU A 117 -14.92 0.62 -11.97
C GLU A 117 -14.65 1.63 -10.84
N THR A 118 -15.69 2.00 -10.09
CA THR A 118 -15.54 2.85 -8.91
C THR A 118 -14.59 2.21 -7.89
N HIS A 119 -14.69 0.90 -7.68
CA HIS A 119 -13.79 0.20 -6.78
C HIS A 119 -12.33 0.25 -7.25
N ARG A 120 -12.05 0.03 -8.54
CA ARG A 120 -10.69 0.16 -9.11
C ARG A 120 -10.10 1.55 -8.88
N ILE A 121 -10.93 2.60 -8.95
CA ILE A 121 -10.51 3.96 -8.63
C ILE A 121 -10.20 4.08 -7.14
N ILE A 122 -11.09 3.59 -6.28
CA ILE A 122 -10.90 3.62 -4.82
C ILE A 122 -9.61 2.89 -4.44
N GLU A 123 -9.32 1.70 -5.00
CA GLU A 123 -8.08 0.96 -4.74
C GLU A 123 -6.81 1.77 -5.01
N ARG A 124 -6.83 2.61 -6.04
CA ARG A 124 -5.65 3.42 -6.41
C ARG A 124 -5.49 4.69 -5.59
N TYR A 125 -6.59 5.26 -5.11
CA TYR A 125 -6.59 6.55 -4.40
C TYR A 125 -6.80 6.43 -2.90
N THR A 126 -7.08 5.22 -2.40
CA THR A 126 -7.33 4.97 -0.98
C THR A 126 -6.09 4.34 -0.33
N GLN A 127 -5.87 4.69 0.92
CA GLN A 127 -4.77 4.14 1.71
C GLN A 127 -4.91 2.62 1.89
N PRO A 128 -3.81 1.85 1.82
CA PRO A 128 -3.83 0.39 1.96
C PRO A 128 -4.55 -0.11 3.22
N ALA A 129 -4.34 0.55 4.36
CA ALA A 129 -5.03 0.21 5.61
C ALA A 129 -6.55 0.32 5.51
N VAL A 130 -7.07 1.36 4.83
CA VAL A 130 -8.51 1.56 4.62
C VAL A 130 -9.07 0.47 3.70
N LEU A 131 -8.34 0.13 2.64
CA LEU A 131 -8.72 -0.98 1.76
C LEU A 131 -8.74 -2.32 2.50
N GLN A 132 -7.77 -2.56 3.37
CA GLN A 132 -7.75 -3.76 4.19
C GLN A 132 -9.00 -3.86 5.07
N PHE A 133 -9.39 -2.80 5.77
CA PHE A 133 -10.63 -2.79 6.54
C PHE A 133 -11.85 -3.13 5.67
N MET A 134 -11.94 -2.52 4.49
CA MET A 134 -13.05 -2.80 3.58
C MET A 134 -13.06 -4.26 3.10
N THR A 135 -11.90 -4.85 2.79
CA THR A 135 -11.80 -6.26 2.38
C THR A 135 -12.09 -7.24 3.52
N GLU A 136 -11.92 -6.81 4.76
CA GLU A 136 -12.29 -7.54 5.97
C GLU A 136 -13.76 -7.33 6.36
N GLY A 137 -14.49 -6.45 5.64
CA GLY A 137 -15.88 -6.11 5.94
C GLY A 137 -16.04 -5.15 7.13
N ILE A 138 -14.95 -4.53 7.56
CA ILE A 138 -14.94 -3.52 8.63
C ILE A 138 -15.27 -2.16 8.00
N ASN A 139 -16.20 -1.41 8.59
CA ASN A 139 -16.44 -0.03 8.17
C ASN A 139 -15.27 0.85 8.63
N PRO A 140 -14.46 1.41 7.72
CA PRO A 140 -13.29 2.21 8.09
C PRO A 140 -13.64 3.40 8.99
N LEU A 141 -14.82 3.99 8.82
CA LEU A 141 -15.26 5.16 9.60
C LEU A 141 -15.51 4.83 11.10
N THR A 142 -15.67 3.56 11.44
CA THR A 142 -15.92 3.13 12.83
C THR A 142 -14.66 2.63 13.54
N VAL A 143 -13.52 2.59 12.86
CA VAL A 143 -12.25 2.15 13.44
C VAL A 143 -11.80 3.16 14.51
N PRO A 144 -11.63 2.74 15.77
CA PRO A 144 -11.27 3.64 16.85
C PRO A 144 -9.82 4.10 16.73
N VAL A 145 -9.56 5.31 17.23
CA VAL A 145 -8.20 5.81 17.43
C VAL A 145 -7.56 5.04 18.57
N LYS A 146 -6.33 4.55 18.37
CA LYS A 146 -5.56 3.78 19.36
C LYS A 146 -4.16 4.33 19.53
N LYS A 147 -3.57 4.13 20.73
CA LYS A 147 -2.16 4.34 20.97
C LYS A 147 -1.42 3.03 20.72
N THR A 148 -0.39 3.07 19.90
CA THR A 148 0.40 1.88 19.53
C THR A 148 1.88 2.27 19.40
N GLU A 149 2.77 1.31 19.33
CA GLU A 149 4.16 1.51 18.91
C GLU A 149 4.32 1.18 17.44
N GLN A 150 5.11 1.98 16.72
CA GLN A 150 5.39 1.78 15.30
C GLN A 150 6.85 2.14 14.98
N VAL A 151 7.37 1.58 13.89
CA VAL A 151 8.56 2.09 13.21
C VAL A 151 8.06 2.99 12.08
N ILE A 152 8.47 4.25 12.09
CA ILE A 152 8.09 5.25 11.08
C ILE A 152 9.22 5.42 10.09
N LEU A 153 8.88 5.46 8.82
CA LEU A 153 9.79 5.68 7.70
C LEU A 153 9.36 6.92 6.92
N PHE A 154 10.30 7.81 6.67
CA PHE A 154 10.21 8.87 5.67
C PHE A 154 11.28 8.63 4.61
N GLY A 155 10.92 8.77 3.33
CA GLY A 155 11.84 8.71 2.21
C GLY A 155 11.57 9.85 1.24
N ASP A 156 12.63 10.50 0.73
CA ASP A 156 12.49 11.69 -0.11
C ASP A 156 13.61 11.76 -1.16
N ILE A 157 13.32 12.42 -2.29
CA ILE A 157 14.28 12.60 -3.38
C ILE A 157 15.22 13.77 -3.06
N VAL A 158 16.52 13.56 -3.23
CA VAL A 158 17.51 14.62 -3.03
C VAL A 158 17.44 15.67 -4.15
N ALA A 159 17.44 16.94 -3.76
CA ALA A 159 17.41 18.08 -4.67
C ALA A 159 16.17 18.13 -5.60
N PHE A 160 15.05 17.53 -5.22
CA PHE A 160 13.83 17.49 -6.02
C PHE A 160 13.36 18.88 -6.49
N SER A 161 13.29 19.86 -5.59
CA SER A 161 12.88 21.22 -5.94
C SER A 161 13.79 21.88 -6.99
N TYR A 162 15.07 21.54 -7.02
CA TYR A 162 16.01 22.00 -8.03
C TYR A 162 15.75 21.30 -9.39
N LEU A 163 15.59 19.98 -9.38
CA LEU A 163 15.26 19.22 -10.58
C LEU A 163 13.93 19.66 -11.21
N SER A 164 12.91 19.86 -10.38
CA SER A 164 11.59 20.31 -10.83
C SER A 164 11.57 21.72 -11.43
N GLY A 165 12.54 22.55 -11.07
CA GLY A 165 12.71 23.89 -11.67
C GLY A 165 13.45 23.90 -13.00
N LEU A 166 14.13 22.82 -13.37
CA LEU A 166 14.99 22.77 -14.57
C LEU A 166 14.41 21.89 -15.69
N PHE A 167 13.63 20.88 -15.36
CA PHE A 167 13.18 19.89 -16.33
C PHE A 167 11.67 19.97 -16.56
N PRO A 168 11.17 19.48 -17.73
CA PRO A 168 9.75 19.41 -18.02
C PRO A 168 8.97 18.64 -16.96
N VAL A 169 7.74 19.08 -16.70
CA VAL A 169 6.90 18.52 -15.64
C VAL A 169 6.62 17.02 -15.84
N GLU A 170 6.53 16.59 -17.09
CA GLU A 170 6.31 15.18 -17.46
C GLU A 170 7.49 14.31 -17.03
N GLU A 171 8.73 14.75 -17.27
CA GLU A 171 9.94 14.02 -16.89
C GLU A 171 10.12 13.99 -15.37
N VAL A 172 9.80 15.08 -14.69
CA VAL A 172 9.82 15.17 -13.23
C VAL A 172 8.77 14.23 -12.62
N ALA A 173 7.56 14.19 -13.20
CA ALA A 173 6.52 13.27 -12.77
C ALA A 173 6.91 11.80 -12.97
N GLU A 174 7.57 11.46 -14.08
CA GLU A 174 8.12 10.12 -14.31
C GLU A 174 9.15 9.73 -13.25
N LEU A 175 10.05 10.66 -12.89
CA LEU A 175 11.05 10.43 -11.85
C LEU A 175 10.43 10.17 -10.49
N VAL A 176 9.45 10.99 -10.09
CA VAL A 176 8.71 10.82 -8.83
C VAL A 176 7.97 9.49 -8.82
N ASN A 177 7.23 9.20 -9.88
CA ASN A 177 6.48 7.94 -9.98
C ASN A 177 7.40 6.72 -9.90
N LEU A 178 8.59 6.77 -10.53
CA LEU A 178 9.60 5.72 -10.46
C LEU A 178 10.08 5.50 -9.02
N PHE A 179 10.43 6.57 -8.32
CA PHE A 179 10.87 6.52 -6.92
C PHE A 179 9.76 5.97 -6.01
N LEU A 180 8.54 6.51 -6.12
CA LEU A 180 7.41 6.08 -5.29
C LEU A 180 7.02 4.62 -5.55
N ASP A 181 7.06 4.17 -6.81
CA ASP A 181 6.73 2.79 -7.17
C ASP A 181 7.73 1.79 -6.58
N ILE A 182 9.04 2.04 -6.76
CA ILE A 182 10.10 1.18 -6.21
C ILE A 182 10.00 1.13 -4.69
N THR A 183 9.96 2.30 -4.05
CA THR A 183 9.96 2.41 -2.60
C THR A 183 8.72 1.75 -1.98
N SER A 184 7.54 1.99 -2.55
CA SER A 184 6.30 1.41 -2.04
C SER A 184 6.23 -0.09 -2.20
N LYS A 185 6.77 -0.65 -3.29
CA LYS A 185 6.89 -2.09 -3.48
C LYS A 185 7.78 -2.73 -2.41
N LYS A 186 8.96 -2.15 -2.16
CA LYS A 186 9.87 -2.65 -1.12
C LYS A 186 9.24 -2.55 0.27
N ILE A 187 8.58 -1.45 0.59
CA ILE A 187 7.84 -1.31 1.85
C ILE A 187 6.80 -2.41 2.01
N ALA A 188 5.98 -2.66 0.98
CA ALA A 188 4.94 -3.68 1.02
C ALA A 188 5.50 -5.10 1.07
N GLU A 189 6.54 -5.43 0.30
CA GLU A 189 7.24 -6.73 0.30
C GLU A 189 7.78 -7.07 1.69
N HIS A 190 8.22 -6.07 2.44
CA HIS A 190 8.73 -6.22 3.81
C HIS A 190 7.66 -5.98 4.91
N GLY A 191 6.37 -5.97 4.55
CA GLY A 191 5.25 -5.91 5.50
C GLY A 191 5.01 -4.54 6.13
N GLY A 192 5.55 -3.48 5.53
CA GLY A 192 5.22 -2.10 5.87
C GLY A 192 3.98 -1.61 5.14
N GLN A 193 3.44 -0.50 5.59
CA GLN A 193 2.28 0.14 4.99
C GLN A 193 2.61 1.58 4.61
N VAL A 194 2.44 1.94 3.35
CA VAL A 194 2.51 3.32 2.89
C VAL A 194 1.28 4.07 3.41
N THR A 195 1.50 5.13 4.17
CA THR A 195 0.44 5.95 4.73
C THR A 195 -0.01 7.02 3.76
N LYS A 196 0.94 7.72 3.15
CA LYS A 196 0.67 8.80 2.18
C LYS A 196 1.92 9.20 1.42
N TYR A 197 1.71 9.92 0.33
CA TYR A 197 2.74 10.70 -0.37
C TYR A 197 2.56 12.19 -0.07
N VAL A 198 3.66 12.92 0.09
CA VAL A 198 3.68 14.37 0.30
C VAL A 198 4.68 14.95 -0.70
N GLY A 199 4.20 15.33 -1.88
CA GLY A 199 5.08 15.65 -3.02
C GLY A 199 5.86 14.42 -3.47
N ASP A 200 7.17 14.51 -3.45
CA ASP A 200 8.10 13.42 -3.73
C ASP A 200 8.44 12.55 -2.48
N CYS A 201 7.91 12.92 -1.32
CA CYS A 201 8.15 12.19 -0.08
C CYS A 201 7.17 11.03 0.11
N VAL A 202 7.67 9.85 0.46
CA VAL A 202 6.90 8.70 0.93
C VAL A 202 6.91 8.62 2.45
N VAL A 203 5.73 8.44 3.05
CA VAL A 203 5.56 8.22 4.48
C VAL A 203 4.98 6.84 4.70
N ALA A 204 5.64 6.03 5.50
CA ALA A 204 5.22 4.67 5.79
C ALA A 204 5.44 4.31 7.27
N HIS A 205 4.83 3.22 7.69
CA HIS A 205 5.07 2.64 9.01
C HIS A 205 5.15 1.13 8.94
N PHE A 206 5.83 0.55 9.92
CA PHE A 206 5.95 -0.89 10.13
C PHE A 206 5.56 -1.24 11.57
N PRO A 207 5.09 -2.47 11.82
CA PRO A 207 4.93 -3.00 13.18
C PRO A 207 6.22 -2.86 14.01
N PRO A 208 6.12 -2.71 15.34
CA PRO A 208 7.27 -2.39 16.19
C PRO A 208 8.34 -3.50 16.25
N ASP A 209 8.00 -4.73 15.90
CA ASP A 209 8.88 -5.91 15.82
C ASP A 209 9.49 -6.11 14.42
N ARG A 210 9.21 -5.20 13.46
CA ARG A 210 9.70 -5.26 12.08
C ARG A 210 10.70 -4.15 11.73
N ALA A 211 11.54 -3.75 12.67
CA ALA A 211 12.59 -2.76 12.44
C ALA A 211 13.62 -3.24 11.39
N ASP A 212 13.99 -4.53 11.43
CA ASP A 212 14.86 -5.15 10.42
C ASP A 212 14.26 -5.06 9.01
N ASP A 213 12.96 -5.31 8.89
CA ASP A 213 12.25 -5.27 7.61
C ASP A 213 12.16 -3.85 7.06
N ALA A 214 11.98 -2.86 7.94
CA ALA A 214 12.02 -1.45 7.55
C ALA A 214 13.39 -1.04 6.99
N ILE A 215 14.48 -1.49 7.61
CA ILE A 215 15.85 -1.25 7.11
C ILE A 215 16.07 -1.98 5.78
N LYS A 216 15.64 -3.24 5.64
CA LYS A 216 15.73 -3.99 4.38
C LYS A 216 15.04 -3.26 3.24
N ALA A 217 13.82 -2.78 3.46
CA ALA A 217 13.07 -2.00 2.47
C ALA A 217 13.88 -0.78 1.98
N CYS A 218 14.52 -0.03 2.90
CA CYS A 218 15.35 1.11 2.55
C CYS A 218 16.61 0.70 1.76
N VAL A 219 17.34 -0.31 2.25
CA VAL A 219 18.59 -0.76 1.60
C VAL A 219 18.33 -1.32 0.22
N GLU A 220 17.28 -2.12 0.04
CA GLU A 220 16.92 -2.67 -1.26
C GLU A 220 16.43 -1.59 -2.22
N THR A 221 15.70 -0.59 -1.74
CA THR A 221 15.32 0.59 -2.54
C THR A 221 16.56 1.35 -3.01
N LEU A 222 17.51 1.65 -2.12
CA LEU A 222 18.75 2.35 -2.48
C LEU A 222 19.58 1.55 -3.49
N ARG A 223 19.65 0.23 -3.35
CA ARG A 223 20.37 -0.67 -4.26
C ARG A 223 19.72 -0.70 -5.65
N GLU A 224 18.41 -0.85 -5.72
CA GLU A 224 17.68 -0.84 -7.00
C GLU A 224 17.82 0.52 -7.70
N ILE A 225 17.72 1.63 -6.98
CA ILE A 225 17.96 2.97 -7.54
C ILE A 225 19.41 3.14 -8.00
N GLN A 226 20.39 2.61 -7.27
CA GLN A 226 21.79 2.64 -7.69
C GLN A 226 22.02 1.87 -9.00
N GLU A 227 21.41 0.71 -9.17
CA GLU A 227 21.45 -0.07 -10.40
C GLU A 227 20.77 0.68 -11.56
N LEU A 228 19.62 1.30 -11.32
CA LEU A 228 18.89 2.08 -12.31
C LEU A 228 19.69 3.29 -12.82
N ARG A 229 20.45 3.97 -11.96
CA ARG A 229 21.31 5.08 -12.38
C ARG A 229 22.37 4.67 -13.40
N GLN A 230 22.77 3.40 -13.38
CA GLN A 230 23.82 2.85 -14.28
C GLN A 230 23.26 2.31 -15.59
N THR A 231 21.95 2.18 -15.72
CA THR A 231 21.28 1.61 -16.89
C THR A 231 20.61 2.70 -17.74
N ALA A 232 20.53 2.47 -19.06
CA ALA A 232 19.70 3.29 -19.94
C ALA A 232 18.24 2.90 -19.71
N GLY A 233 17.46 3.77 -19.05
CA GLY A 233 16.06 3.53 -18.72
C GLY A 233 15.09 4.39 -19.54
N GLN A 234 13.80 4.23 -19.25
CA GLN A 234 12.73 5.02 -19.86
C GLN A 234 12.75 6.48 -19.37
N CYS A 235 13.10 6.70 -18.10
CA CYS A 235 13.18 8.04 -17.52
C CYS A 235 14.60 8.59 -17.69
N ARG A 236 14.71 9.70 -18.44
CA ARG A 236 16.00 10.40 -18.68
C ARG A 236 16.65 10.89 -17.38
N LEU A 237 15.83 11.24 -16.39
CA LEU A 237 16.29 11.78 -15.11
C LEU A 237 16.72 10.72 -14.10
N GLN A 238 16.50 9.43 -14.36
CA GLN A 238 16.81 8.35 -13.40
C GLN A 238 18.26 8.35 -12.93
N LYS A 239 19.21 8.78 -13.76
CA LYS A 239 20.63 8.90 -13.40
C LYS A 239 20.91 9.95 -12.31
N TYR A 240 19.94 10.84 -12.03
CA TYR A 240 20.00 11.84 -10.97
C TYR A 240 19.15 11.47 -9.75
N LEU A 241 18.53 10.31 -9.77
CA LEU A 241 17.70 9.84 -8.67
C LEU A 241 18.58 9.41 -7.50
N TYR A 242 18.66 10.27 -6.50
CA TYR A 242 19.23 9.99 -5.18
C TYR A 242 18.14 10.24 -4.15
N CYS A 243 18.07 9.41 -3.12
CA CYS A 243 17.07 9.53 -2.07
C CYS A 243 17.67 9.23 -0.70
N GLY A 244 17.03 9.77 0.34
CA GLY A 244 17.36 9.51 1.73
C GLY A 244 16.19 8.93 2.49
N PHE A 245 16.47 8.18 3.56
CA PHE A 245 15.48 7.58 4.44
C PHE A 245 15.76 7.92 5.89
N GLY A 246 14.72 8.39 6.60
CA GLY A 246 14.74 8.61 8.04
C GLY A 246 13.86 7.60 8.76
N LEU A 247 14.39 6.89 9.76
CA LEU A 247 13.65 5.91 10.55
C LEU A 247 13.67 6.26 12.04
N SER A 248 12.49 6.21 12.65
CA SER A 248 12.33 6.36 14.10
C SER A 248 11.36 5.30 14.64
N LYS A 249 11.47 4.93 15.91
CA LYS A 249 10.57 3.98 16.57
C LYS A 249 10.06 4.54 17.89
N GLY A 250 8.79 4.30 18.18
CA GLY A 250 8.18 4.67 19.45
C GLY A 250 6.65 4.79 19.39
N PRO A 251 6.04 5.43 20.40
CA PRO A 251 4.60 5.53 20.52
C PRO A 251 4.01 6.53 19.52
N VAL A 252 2.89 6.13 18.90
CA VAL A 252 2.06 6.94 18.01
C VAL A 252 0.58 6.82 18.38
N ILE A 253 -0.20 7.78 17.92
CA ILE A 253 -1.65 7.70 17.83
C ILE A 253 -1.96 7.27 16.40
N GLU A 254 -2.63 6.14 16.23
CA GLU A 254 -3.02 5.57 14.94
C GLU A 254 -4.55 5.56 14.83
N GLY A 255 -5.10 5.99 13.71
CA GLY A 255 -6.53 5.96 13.46
C GLY A 255 -7.01 7.03 12.49
N ASN A 256 -8.32 7.20 12.45
CA ASN A 256 -8.99 8.21 11.62
C ASN A 256 -8.77 9.61 12.17
N ILE A 257 -8.03 10.42 11.43
CA ILE A 257 -7.70 11.80 11.78
C ILE A 257 -8.17 12.71 10.65
N GLY A 258 -8.90 13.76 10.99
CA GLY A 258 -9.34 14.71 9.96
C GLY A 258 -10.58 15.49 10.36
N SER A 259 -11.33 15.90 9.36
CA SER A 259 -12.55 16.70 9.49
C SER A 259 -13.75 15.95 8.92
N SER A 260 -14.94 16.56 9.05
CA SER A 260 -16.16 16.05 8.41
C SER A 260 -16.10 16.03 6.86
N ILE A 261 -15.14 16.74 6.27
CA ILE A 261 -14.96 16.82 4.81
C ILE A 261 -13.93 15.80 4.31
N LYS A 262 -12.83 15.60 5.08
CA LYS A 262 -11.75 14.69 4.70
C LYS A 262 -11.18 14.00 5.94
N MET A 263 -11.08 12.69 5.86
CA MET A 263 -10.45 11.82 6.85
C MET A 263 -9.27 11.11 6.22
N ASP A 264 -8.18 10.98 6.99
CA ASP A 264 -7.04 10.14 6.66
C ASP A 264 -6.84 9.12 7.78
N TYR A 265 -6.67 7.85 7.44
CA TYR A 265 -6.19 6.85 8.40
C TYR A 265 -4.67 7.01 8.50
N THR A 266 -4.19 7.52 9.62
CA THR A 266 -2.80 7.96 9.71
C THR A 266 -2.22 7.78 11.12
N VAL A 267 -0.92 8.02 11.24
CA VAL A 267 -0.19 8.01 12.50
C VAL A 267 0.25 9.42 12.87
N LEU A 268 0.09 9.78 14.15
CA LEU A 268 0.55 11.06 14.74
C LEU A 268 1.43 10.79 15.94
N GLY A 269 2.48 11.59 16.10
CA GLY A 269 3.38 11.53 17.25
C GLY A 269 4.70 12.23 17.00
N ASP A 270 5.46 12.49 18.06
CA ASP A 270 6.75 13.15 17.97
C ASP A 270 7.75 12.36 17.12
N ILE A 271 7.65 11.04 17.16
CA ILE A 271 8.50 10.16 16.34
C ILE A 271 8.23 10.30 14.84
N VAL A 272 7.01 10.67 14.43
CA VAL A 272 6.69 10.93 13.01
C VAL A 272 7.48 12.14 12.52
N ASN A 273 7.49 13.22 13.31
CA ASN A 273 8.28 14.41 13.03
C ASN A 273 9.79 14.14 13.12
N LEU A 274 10.19 13.23 14.01
CA LEU A 274 11.58 12.83 14.15
C LEU A 274 12.07 12.09 12.90
N ALA A 275 11.30 11.13 12.37
CA ALA A 275 11.64 10.42 11.14
C ALA A 275 11.80 11.37 9.94
N ALA A 276 10.92 12.36 9.80
CA ALA A 276 11.04 13.39 8.76
C ALA A 276 12.33 14.21 8.86
N ARG A 277 12.76 14.54 10.10
CA ARG A 277 14.03 15.27 10.32
C ARG A 277 15.25 14.41 10.06
N LEU A 278 15.17 13.12 10.40
CA LEU A 278 16.24 12.17 10.12
C LEU A 278 16.41 11.97 8.61
N GLU A 279 15.33 11.96 7.87
CA GLU A 279 15.39 11.92 6.42
C GLU A 279 16.18 13.11 5.88
N SER A 280 15.85 14.32 6.30
CA SER A 280 16.60 15.53 5.89
C SER A 280 18.06 15.50 6.35
N LEU A 281 18.36 14.92 7.51
CA LEU A 281 19.72 14.79 8.06
C LEU A 281 20.61 13.88 7.21
N THR A 282 20.04 12.96 6.42
CA THR A 282 20.81 12.06 5.55
C THR A 282 21.80 12.80 4.65
N ARG A 283 21.43 14.00 4.19
CA ARG A 283 22.25 14.84 3.31
C ARG A 283 23.45 15.45 4.04
N GLU A 284 23.31 15.75 5.33
CA GLU A 284 24.38 16.32 6.16
C GLU A 284 25.38 15.24 6.59
N ILE A 285 24.90 14.05 6.94
CA ILE A 285 25.76 12.94 7.34
C ILE A 285 26.34 12.16 6.16
N GLY A 286 25.92 12.45 4.91
CA GLY A 286 26.37 11.77 3.71
C GLY A 286 26.02 10.28 3.67
N LYS A 287 24.85 9.89 4.23
CA LYS A 287 24.37 8.51 4.30
C LYS A 287 22.92 8.44 3.82
N GLY A 288 22.58 7.44 3.03
CA GLY A 288 21.22 7.24 2.52
C GLY A 288 20.19 6.84 3.58
N ILE A 289 20.63 6.45 4.78
CA ILE A 289 19.74 6.09 5.89
C ILE A 289 20.23 6.78 7.16
N ALA A 290 19.31 7.44 7.87
CA ALA A 290 19.51 7.95 9.24
C ALA A 290 18.44 7.35 10.17
N LEU A 291 18.85 6.79 11.31
CA LEU A 291 17.93 6.12 12.23
C LEU A 291 18.26 6.41 13.69
N THR A 292 17.22 6.33 14.53
CA THR A 292 17.36 6.49 15.97
C THR A 292 17.95 5.25 16.65
N GLU A 293 18.48 5.43 17.85
CA GLU A 293 18.90 4.34 18.72
C GLU A 293 17.78 3.31 18.95
N ALA A 294 16.54 3.75 19.15
CA ALA A 294 15.38 2.87 19.33
C ALA A 294 15.10 1.96 18.11
N VAL A 295 15.42 2.38 16.90
CA VAL A 295 15.36 1.52 15.71
C VAL A 295 16.51 0.51 15.72
N ARG A 296 17.75 0.99 15.96
CA ARG A 296 18.94 0.13 16.07
C ARG A 296 18.74 -1.00 17.08
N ASP A 297 18.27 -0.65 18.29
CA ASP A 297 18.09 -1.59 19.39
C ASP A 297 16.95 -2.60 19.17
N ALA A 298 16.01 -2.28 18.28
CA ALA A 298 14.94 -3.16 17.87
C ALA A 298 15.34 -4.13 16.76
N CYS A 299 16.51 -3.92 16.14
CA CYS A 299 17.03 -4.78 15.10
C CYS A 299 17.81 -5.97 15.67
N GLY A 300 17.83 -7.08 14.92
CA GLY A 300 18.67 -8.24 15.21
C GLY A 300 20.15 -8.00 14.84
N GLU A 301 20.96 -9.07 15.00
CA GLU A 301 22.42 -9.04 14.73
C GLU A 301 22.76 -8.97 13.23
N SER A 302 21.76 -8.91 12.35
CA SER A 302 21.96 -8.92 10.88
C SER A 302 22.59 -7.66 10.32
N TRP A 303 22.56 -6.56 11.07
CA TRP A 303 23.01 -5.25 10.62
C TRP A 303 24.25 -4.77 11.37
N SER A 304 25.18 -4.19 10.63
CA SER A 304 26.31 -3.42 11.20
C SER A 304 25.93 -1.93 11.15
N PHE A 305 25.89 -1.30 12.32
CA PHE A 305 25.54 0.12 12.45
C PHE A 305 26.77 0.99 12.65
N VAL A 306 26.70 2.21 12.11
CA VAL A 306 27.70 3.26 12.32
C VAL A 306 27.06 4.40 13.06
N HIS A 307 27.65 4.82 14.19
CA HIS A 307 27.27 6.06 14.87
C HIS A 307 27.74 7.25 14.03
N THR A 308 26.80 8.09 13.60
CA THR A 308 27.08 9.23 12.72
C THR A 308 27.28 10.55 13.48
N GLY A 309 26.91 10.58 14.75
CA GLY A 309 27.03 11.72 15.64
C GLY A 309 25.82 11.89 16.55
N ASP A 310 25.92 12.91 17.42
CA ASP A 310 24.84 13.31 18.31
C ASP A 310 24.25 14.64 17.82
N PHE A 311 22.96 14.67 17.52
CA PHE A 311 22.30 15.81 16.88
C PHE A 311 21.20 16.40 17.76
N ASN A 312 21.17 17.73 17.83
CA ASN A 312 20.10 18.49 18.45
C ASN A 312 18.95 18.67 17.45
N LEU A 313 18.00 17.76 17.49
CA LEU A 313 16.84 17.81 16.58
C LEU A 313 15.76 18.73 17.18
N LYS A 314 15.23 19.64 16.38
CA LYS A 314 14.21 20.61 16.79
C LYS A 314 13.03 19.91 17.47
N GLY A 315 12.65 20.32 18.69
CA GLY A 315 11.58 19.74 19.49
C GLY A 315 11.99 18.53 20.34
N GLN A 316 13.28 18.18 20.38
CA GLN A 316 13.86 17.27 21.36
C GLN A 316 14.58 18.07 22.45
N ASN A 317 14.45 17.63 23.71
CA ASN A 317 15.04 18.32 24.86
C ASN A 317 16.53 18.01 25.06
N ALA A 318 17.05 17.00 24.36
CA ALA A 318 18.44 16.56 24.46
C ALA A 318 18.98 16.15 23.08
N SER A 319 20.32 16.19 22.96
CA SER A 319 21.01 15.61 21.81
C SER A 319 20.72 14.11 21.70
N GLN A 320 20.49 13.65 20.49
CA GLN A 320 20.12 12.28 20.20
C GLN A 320 21.23 11.61 19.39
N PRO A 321 21.69 10.40 19.78
CA PRO A 321 22.62 9.63 18.99
C PRO A 321 21.92 9.11 17.72
N ILE A 322 22.52 9.40 16.57
CA ILE A 322 22.00 9.00 15.26
C ILE A 322 22.93 7.96 14.65
N TYR A 323 22.32 6.96 14.04
CA TYR A 323 23.00 5.84 13.44
C TYR A 323 22.67 5.74 11.95
N SER A 324 23.53 5.05 11.22
CA SER A 324 23.31 4.61 9.85
C SER A 324 23.73 3.15 9.70
N VAL A 325 23.34 2.54 8.58
CA VAL A 325 23.70 1.15 8.25
C VAL A 325 25.01 1.14 7.47
N ASN A 326 25.90 0.21 7.79
CA ASN A 326 27.14 -0.01 7.05
C ASN A 326 26.93 -0.93 5.86
N ASP A 327 26.29 -0.39 4.81
CA ASP A 327 26.03 -1.09 3.54
C ASP A 327 26.51 -0.21 2.37
N PRO A 328 27.11 -0.77 1.32
CA PRO A 328 27.57 0.00 0.16
C PRO A 328 26.51 0.86 -0.51
N ALA A 329 25.26 0.39 -0.58
CA ALA A 329 24.16 1.16 -1.15
C ALA A 329 23.81 2.40 -0.31
N VAL A 330 24.02 2.35 1.01
CA VAL A 330 23.73 3.45 1.94
C VAL A 330 24.79 4.55 1.90
N VAL A 331 26.04 4.22 1.54
CA VAL A 331 27.15 5.20 1.43
C VAL A 331 27.19 5.92 0.07
N ASP A 332 26.40 5.51 -0.91
CA ASP A 332 26.27 6.17 -2.21
C ASP A 332 25.24 7.30 -2.15
N MET A 333 25.47 8.27 -1.26
CA MET A 333 24.60 9.43 -1.08
C MET A 333 25.24 10.68 -1.66
N LYS A 334 24.45 11.46 -2.37
CA LYS A 334 24.81 12.78 -2.86
C LYS A 334 24.02 13.86 -2.13
N ASN A 335 24.64 14.99 -1.89
CA ASN A 335 23.95 16.18 -1.37
C ASN A 335 23.47 17.09 -2.51
N PHE A 336 22.75 18.14 -2.13
CA PHE A 336 22.21 19.10 -3.09
C PHE A 336 23.30 19.72 -3.98
N GLN A 337 24.46 20.10 -3.43
CA GLN A 337 25.53 20.75 -4.19
C GLN A 337 26.14 19.82 -5.22
N GLU A 338 26.36 18.56 -4.86
CA GLU A 338 26.89 17.55 -5.78
C GLU A 338 25.92 17.30 -6.95
N ILE A 339 24.61 17.17 -6.66
CA ILE A 339 23.58 16.97 -7.71
C ILE A 339 23.45 18.21 -8.57
N SER A 340 23.42 19.40 -7.99
CA SER A 340 23.32 20.65 -8.75
C SER A 340 24.53 20.85 -9.68
N THR A 341 25.73 20.45 -9.25
CA THR A 341 26.92 20.48 -10.09
C THR A 341 26.80 19.56 -11.29
N ILE A 342 26.45 18.28 -11.06
CA ILE A 342 26.27 17.28 -12.12
C ILE A 342 25.20 17.72 -13.14
N VAL A 343 24.10 18.28 -12.67
CA VAL A 343 23.00 18.74 -13.54
C VAL A 343 23.38 20.01 -14.30
N SER A 344 24.14 20.93 -13.70
CA SER A 344 24.61 22.15 -14.37
C SER A 344 25.59 21.84 -15.51
N GLU A 345 26.50 20.86 -15.33
CA GLU A 345 27.42 20.41 -16.37
C GLU A 345 26.65 19.91 -17.60
N LEU A 346 25.57 19.18 -17.40
CA LEU A 346 24.70 18.69 -18.48
C LEU A 346 23.93 19.76 -19.21
N CYS A 347 23.42 20.75 -18.49
CA CYS A 347 22.74 21.88 -19.14
C CYS A 347 23.69 22.68 -20.04
N CYS A 348 24.99 22.70 -19.69
CA CYS A 348 26.04 23.32 -20.54
C CYS A 348 26.39 22.48 -21.78
N GLU A 349 26.24 21.16 -21.75
CA GLU A 349 26.44 20.28 -22.90
C GLU A 349 25.27 20.30 -23.91
N LEU A 350 24.09 20.76 -23.48
CA LEU A 350 22.88 20.82 -24.29
C LEU A 350 22.61 22.22 -24.91
N THR A 351 23.41 23.23 -24.55
CA THR A 351 23.42 24.57 -25.16
C THR A 351 24.57 24.72 -26.13
#